data_c8e42d19852c9d06f66727a9f76648ea
#
_entry.id   c8e42d19852c9d06f66727a9f76648ea
#
_cell.length_a   1.000
_cell.length_b   1.000
_cell.length_c   1.000
_cell.angle_alpha   90.00
_cell.angle_beta   90.00
_cell.angle_gamma   90.00
#
_symmetry.space_group_name_H-M   'P 1'
#
loop_
_entity.id
_entity.type
_entity.pdbx_description
1 polymer ?
#
loop_
_entity_poly.entity_id
_entity_poly.type
_entity_poly.pdbx_seq_one_letter_code
_entity_poly.pdbx_strand_id
1 'polypeptide(L)'
;MDKILHTQMTNVFNTIENQEEEIEIAARLLAQAAMSEGNILLKTFNEATFFEDYFLNNEERIPSIQPLKSIEDITTPDRLLIITKEYTEEVKAFVDQLDEEFIDYVLVSNTNKDNKAELEEKHHFIDLSSKRKLVPMPDFDRVLNPYGTAFLFIYYHLYILIEEMTNPKYE
;
A
#
# COMPACT_ATOMS: atom_id res chain seq x y z
N MET A 1 11.83 25.20 -11.02
CA MET A 1 10.74 24.53 -10.30
C MET A 1 10.52 23.11 -10.84
N ASP A 2 10.25 22.97 -12.13
CA ASP A 2 9.97 21.65 -12.73
C ASP A 2 11.08 20.63 -12.55
N LYS A 3 12.34 21.06 -12.68
CA LYS A 3 13.50 20.19 -12.46
C LYS A 3 13.60 19.69 -11.02
N ILE A 4 13.23 20.53 -10.04
CA ILE A 4 13.22 20.16 -8.62
C ILE A 4 12.14 19.12 -8.38
N LEU A 5 10.94 19.36 -8.90
CA LEU A 5 9.83 18.41 -8.77
C LEU A 5 10.20 17.05 -9.38
N HIS A 6 10.72 17.04 -10.60
CA HIS A 6 11.14 15.81 -11.27
C HIS A 6 12.21 15.04 -10.48
N THR A 7 13.24 15.74 -10.00
CA THR A 7 14.30 15.11 -9.20
C THR A 7 13.76 14.53 -7.91
N GLN A 8 12.90 15.27 -7.20
CA GLN A 8 12.34 14.83 -5.93
C GLN A 8 11.35 13.66 -6.12
N MET A 9 10.56 13.67 -7.19
CA MET A 9 9.68 12.54 -7.53
C MET A 9 10.50 11.29 -7.87
N THR A 10 11.57 11.44 -8.64
CA THR A 10 12.49 10.34 -8.95
C THR A 10 13.08 9.74 -7.68
N ASN A 11 13.46 10.57 -6.71
CA ASN A 11 13.95 10.10 -5.41
C ASN A 11 12.88 9.30 -4.64
N VAL A 12 11.62 9.74 -4.68
CA VAL A 12 10.50 8.98 -4.06
C VAL A 12 10.37 7.60 -4.72
N PHE A 13 10.37 7.54 -6.04
CA PHE A 13 10.28 6.28 -6.78
C PHE A 13 11.45 5.35 -6.46
N ASN A 14 12.67 5.87 -6.45
CA ASN A 14 13.87 5.09 -6.09
C ASN A 14 13.77 4.54 -4.66
N THR A 15 13.27 5.34 -3.72
CA THR A 15 13.09 4.89 -2.33
C THR A 15 12.07 3.76 -2.23
N ILE A 16 10.98 3.83 -2.99
CA ILE A 16 10.00 2.74 -3.07
C ILE A 16 10.62 1.50 -3.73
N GLU A 17 11.34 1.67 -4.83
CA GLU A 17 12.02 0.57 -5.53
C GLU A 17 13.10 -0.12 -4.68
N ASN A 18 13.71 0.58 -3.73
CA ASN A 18 14.62 -0.04 -2.76
C ASN A 18 13.93 -1.03 -1.83
N GLN A 19 12.60 -1.07 -1.82
CA GLN A 19 11.77 -2.05 -1.12
C GLN A 19 11.27 -3.17 -2.05
N GLU A 20 11.97 -3.44 -3.13
CA GLU A 20 11.57 -4.45 -4.12
C GLU A 20 11.28 -5.82 -3.49
N GLU A 21 12.11 -6.25 -2.56
CA GLU A 21 11.93 -7.53 -1.87
C GLU A 21 10.66 -7.54 -1.01
N GLU A 22 10.42 -6.50 -0.24
CA GLU A 22 9.21 -6.37 0.60
C GLU A 22 7.94 -6.28 -0.26
N ILE A 23 8.00 -5.58 -1.38
CA ILE A 23 6.88 -5.48 -2.31
C ILE A 23 6.60 -6.83 -2.98
N GLU A 24 7.63 -7.57 -3.37
CA GLU A 24 7.48 -8.92 -3.93
C GLU A 24 6.87 -9.89 -2.92
N ILE A 25 7.33 -9.87 -1.67
CA ILE A 25 6.78 -10.71 -0.59
C ILE A 25 5.30 -10.35 -0.34
N ALA A 26 4.97 -9.06 -0.32
CA ALA A 26 3.60 -8.59 -0.18
C ALA A 26 2.72 -9.05 -1.36
N ALA A 27 3.22 -8.93 -2.58
CA ALA A 27 2.51 -9.39 -3.77
C ALA A 27 2.24 -10.90 -3.74
N ARG A 28 3.19 -11.70 -3.27
CA ARG A 28 3.01 -13.15 -3.09
C ARG A 28 1.91 -13.48 -2.09
N LEU A 29 1.85 -12.75 -0.97
CA LEU A 29 0.79 -12.92 0.01
C LEU A 29 -0.58 -12.63 -0.62
N LEU A 30 -0.71 -11.51 -1.32
CA LEU A 30 -1.97 -11.12 -1.97
C LEU A 30 -2.35 -12.10 -3.10
N ALA A 31 -1.37 -12.57 -3.88
CA ALA A 31 -1.60 -13.53 -4.95
C ALA A 31 -2.18 -14.86 -4.45
N GLN A 32 -1.89 -15.27 -3.22
CA GLN A 32 -2.49 -16.47 -2.62
C GLN A 32 -4.02 -16.40 -2.60
N ALA A 33 -4.59 -15.23 -2.29
CA ALA A 33 -6.04 -15.04 -2.34
C ALA A 33 -6.58 -15.16 -3.77
N ALA A 34 -5.93 -14.51 -4.74
CA ALA A 34 -6.33 -14.54 -6.14
C ALA A 34 -6.20 -15.93 -6.79
N MET A 35 -5.28 -16.77 -6.30
CA MET A 35 -5.05 -18.15 -6.78
C MET A 35 -5.91 -19.19 -6.05
N SER A 36 -6.71 -18.80 -5.10
CA SER A 36 -7.60 -19.65 -4.32
C SER A 36 -9.04 -19.19 -4.47
N GLU A 37 -9.90 -19.59 -3.56
CA GLU A 37 -11.29 -19.12 -3.48
C GLU A 37 -11.43 -17.81 -2.67
N GLY A 38 -10.31 -17.19 -2.30
CA GLY A 38 -10.28 -15.95 -1.52
C GLY A 38 -10.35 -14.68 -2.34
N ASN A 39 -10.44 -13.57 -1.62
CA ASN A 39 -10.40 -12.23 -2.18
C ASN A 39 -9.26 -11.42 -1.55
N ILE A 40 -8.74 -10.46 -2.32
CA ILE A 40 -7.91 -9.40 -1.78
C ILE A 40 -8.87 -8.31 -1.27
N LEU A 41 -8.93 -8.13 0.05
CA LEU A 41 -9.85 -7.21 0.69
C LEU A 41 -9.14 -5.88 0.94
N LEU A 42 -9.60 -4.83 0.25
CA LEU A 42 -9.03 -3.49 0.34
C LEU A 42 -9.67 -2.73 1.51
N LYS A 43 -8.83 -2.22 2.40
CA LYS A 43 -9.20 -1.29 3.47
C LYS A 43 -8.41 0.00 3.34
N THR A 44 -9.10 1.12 3.28
CA THR A 44 -8.51 2.46 3.17
C THR A 44 -8.82 3.30 4.39
N PHE A 45 -7.92 4.19 4.75
CA PHE A 45 -8.07 5.13 5.86
C PHE A 45 -7.72 6.56 5.42
N ASN A 46 -8.43 7.54 5.98
CA ASN A 46 -8.16 8.97 5.80
C ASN A 46 -8.05 9.36 4.31
N GLU A 47 -7.01 10.08 3.93
CA GLU A 47 -6.80 10.55 2.54
C GLU A 47 -6.66 9.40 1.54
N ALA A 48 -6.22 8.22 1.98
CA ALA A 48 -6.12 7.05 1.11
C ALA A 48 -7.47 6.58 0.58
N THR A 49 -8.57 6.91 1.24
CA THR A 49 -9.94 6.60 0.80
C THR A 49 -10.25 7.19 -0.58
N PHE A 50 -9.62 8.29 -0.96
CA PHE A 50 -9.75 8.88 -2.29
C PHE A 50 -9.32 7.91 -3.41
N PHE A 51 -8.41 7.00 -3.14
CA PHE A 51 -7.88 6.03 -4.13
C PHE A 51 -8.66 4.72 -4.20
N GLU A 52 -9.62 4.51 -3.31
CA GLU A 52 -10.38 3.25 -3.22
C GLU A 52 -11.08 2.91 -4.54
N ASP A 53 -11.80 3.88 -5.12
CA ASP A 53 -12.50 3.67 -6.39
C ASP A 53 -11.53 3.31 -7.53
N TYR A 54 -10.38 3.97 -7.60
CA TYR A 54 -9.37 3.65 -8.59
C TYR A 54 -8.87 2.21 -8.44
N PHE A 55 -8.52 1.79 -7.23
CA PHE A 55 -8.01 0.43 -6.98
C PHE A 55 -9.06 -0.65 -7.30
N LEU A 56 -10.34 -0.34 -7.09
CA LEU A 56 -11.42 -1.30 -7.28
C LEU A 56 -11.97 -1.36 -8.72
N ASN A 57 -11.88 -0.27 -9.49
CA ASN A 57 -12.66 -0.11 -10.73
C ASN A 57 -11.85 0.28 -11.97
N ASN A 58 -10.52 0.42 -11.91
CA ASN A 58 -9.75 0.74 -13.11
C ASN A 58 -9.58 -0.48 -14.04
N GLU A 59 -9.15 -0.26 -15.28
CA GLU A 59 -8.94 -1.31 -16.28
C GLU A 59 -7.90 -2.34 -15.85
N GLU A 60 -6.89 -1.88 -15.11
CA GLU A 60 -5.79 -2.70 -14.59
C GLU A 60 -6.05 -3.05 -13.11
N ARG A 61 -7.22 -3.60 -12.88
CA ARG A 61 -7.66 -4.02 -11.56
C ARG A 61 -6.91 -5.28 -11.14
N ILE A 62 -6.37 -5.27 -9.91
CA ILE A 62 -5.78 -6.47 -9.30
C ILE A 62 -6.83 -7.58 -9.23
N PRO A 63 -6.49 -8.82 -9.65
CA PRO A 63 -7.44 -9.93 -9.61
C PRO A 63 -8.02 -10.15 -8.21
N SER A 64 -9.32 -10.41 -8.14
CA SER A 64 -10.05 -10.72 -6.89
C SER A 64 -10.06 -9.63 -5.83
N ILE A 65 -9.72 -8.38 -6.16
CA ILE A 65 -9.81 -7.27 -5.21
C ILE A 65 -11.27 -6.86 -4.96
N GLN A 66 -11.64 -6.73 -3.69
CA GLN A 66 -12.96 -6.34 -3.23
C GLN A 66 -12.82 -5.37 -2.05
N PRO A 67 -13.80 -4.51 -1.80
CA PRO A 67 -13.77 -3.68 -0.60
C PRO A 67 -14.01 -4.53 0.66
N LEU A 68 -13.26 -4.28 1.72
CA LEU A 68 -13.55 -4.85 3.03
C LEU A 68 -14.76 -4.12 3.63
N LYS A 69 -15.80 -4.86 4.00
CA LYS A 69 -16.99 -4.31 4.66
C LYS A 69 -16.88 -4.41 6.19
N SER A 70 -16.51 -5.58 6.70
CA SER A 70 -16.38 -5.85 8.13
C SER A 70 -15.33 -6.93 8.37
N ILE A 71 -14.64 -6.88 9.53
CA ILE A 71 -13.67 -7.91 9.91
C ILE A 71 -14.33 -9.29 10.03
N GLU A 72 -15.57 -9.35 10.48
CA GLU A 72 -16.32 -10.60 10.62
C GLU A 72 -16.57 -11.30 9.27
N ASP A 73 -16.49 -10.58 8.16
CA ASP A 73 -16.69 -11.14 6.82
C ASP A 73 -15.43 -11.80 6.24
N ILE A 74 -14.28 -11.64 6.91
CA ILE A 74 -13.00 -12.18 6.44
C ILE A 74 -12.99 -13.69 6.61
N THR A 75 -12.68 -14.41 5.54
CA THR A 75 -12.53 -15.86 5.54
C THR A 75 -11.06 -16.28 5.41
N THR A 76 -10.75 -17.54 5.70
CA THR A 76 -9.37 -18.06 5.74
C THR A 76 -8.56 -17.79 4.45
N PRO A 77 -9.12 -17.97 3.23
CA PRO A 77 -8.36 -17.72 2.01
C PRO A 77 -8.20 -16.24 1.64
N ASP A 78 -8.88 -15.33 2.35
CA ASP A 78 -8.77 -13.90 2.09
C ASP A 78 -7.43 -13.33 2.55
N ARG A 79 -6.99 -12.28 1.89
CA ARG A 79 -5.81 -11.47 2.29
C ARG A 79 -6.20 -10.01 2.24
N LEU A 80 -5.69 -9.21 3.16
CA LEU A 80 -6.00 -7.79 3.23
C LEU A 80 -4.89 -6.94 2.62
N LEU A 81 -5.31 -5.91 1.90
CA LEU A 81 -4.46 -4.78 1.52
C LEU A 81 -4.97 -3.53 2.23
N ILE A 82 -4.18 -3.01 3.15
CA ILE A 82 -4.49 -1.83 3.94
C ILE A 82 -3.64 -0.68 3.44
N ILE A 83 -4.27 0.41 3.01
CA ILE A 83 -3.59 1.62 2.60
C ILE A 83 -4.00 2.80 3.47
N THR A 84 -3.01 3.51 3.96
CA THR A 84 -3.19 4.73 4.77
C THR A 84 -2.02 5.67 4.55
N LYS A 85 -2.27 6.97 4.58
CA LYS A 85 -1.19 7.95 4.52
C LYS A 85 -0.36 7.93 5.80
N GLU A 86 -1.01 7.83 6.96
CA GLU A 86 -0.38 7.84 8.26
C GLU A 86 -0.90 6.70 9.15
N TYR A 87 -0.03 6.17 9.97
CA TYR A 87 -0.38 5.13 10.96
C TYR A 87 -0.94 5.81 12.21
N THR A 88 -2.22 6.15 12.15
CA THR A 88 -2.96 6.78 13.25
C THR A 88 -3.39 5.75 14.30
N GLU A 89 -3.89 6.23 15.45
CA GLU A 89 -4.46 5.35 16.49
C GLU A 89 -5.62 4.50 15.97
N GLU A 90 -6.43 5.04 15.05
CA GLU A 90 -7.52 4.29 14.40
C GLU A 90 -6.98 3.14 13.56
N VAL A 91 -5.94 3.39 12.75
CA VAL A 91 -5.29 2.36 11.95
C VAL A 91 -4.62 1.31 12.84
N LYS A 92 -3.93 1.75 13.88
CA LYS A 92 -3.29 0.86 14.84
C LYS A 92 -4.31 -0.07 15.51
N ALA A 93 -5.43 0.45 15.99
CA ALA A 93 -6.47 -0.34 16.62
C ALA A 93 -7.03 -1.42 15.66
N PHE A 94 -7.23 -1.06 14.39
CA PHE A 94 -7.66 -2.00 13.36
C PHE A 94 -6.61 -3.09 13.11
N VAL A 95 -5.36 -2.72 12.96
CA VAL A 95 -4.25 -3.65 12.73
C VAL A 95 -4.02 -4.57 13.94
N ASP A 96 -4.07 -4.03 15.15
CA ASP A 96 -3.97 -4.82 16.39
C ASP A 96 -5.06 -5.91 16.46
N GLN A 97 -6.29 -5.59 16.05
CA GLN A 97 -7.36 -6.58 15.98
C GLN A 97 -7.06 -7.69 14.96
N LEU A 98 -6.51 -7.35 13.79
CA LEU A 98 -6.10 -8.34 12.80
C LEU A 98 -4.99 -9.24 13.34
N ASP A 99 -4.01 -8.67 14.04
CA ASP A 99 -2.92 -9.43 14.67
C ASP A 99 -3.45 -10.40 15.76
N GLU A 100 -4.40 -9.95 16.57
CA GLU A 100 -5.05 -10.80 17.61
C GLU A 100 -5.82 -11.97 17.00
N GLU A 101 -6.41 -11.78 15.82
CA GLU A 101 -7.18 -12.80 15.10
C GLU A 101 -6.33 -13.61 14.11
N PHE A 102 -5.02 -13.39 14.05
CA PHE A 102 -4.07 -14.03 13.13
C PHE A 102 -4.45 -13.90 11.66
N ILE A 103 -4.97 -12.74 11.26
CA ILE A 103 -5.34 -12.44 9.89
C ILE A 103 -4.15 -11.83 9.16
N ASP A 104 -3.80 -12.38 8.01
CA ASP A 104 -2.70 -11.87 7.20
C ASP A 104 -3.10 -10.62 6.40
N TYR A 105 -2.22 -9.63 6.39
CA TYR A 105 -2.43 -8.38 5.67
C TYR A 105 -1.13 -7.78 5.16
N VAL A 106 -1.25 -6.96 4.12
CA VAL A 106 -0.22 -6.02 3.67
C VAL A 106 -0.61 -4.63 4.14
N LEU A 107 0.32 -3.93 4.79
CA LEU A 107 0.11 -2.56 5.26
C LEU A 107 1.02 -1.60 4.48
N VAL A 108 0.42 -0.60 3.83
CA VAL A 108 1.12 0.50 3.18
C VAL A 108 0.85 1.78 3.96
N SER A 109 1.88 2.37 4.52
CA SER A 109 1.79 3.58 5.35
C SER A 109 3.11 4.35 5.37
N ASN A 110 3.03 5.65 5.64
CA ASN A 110 4.20 6.39 6.10
C ASN A 110 4.56 5.98 7.53
N THR A 111 5.85 6.17 7.88
CA THR A 111 6.36 6.02 9.24
C THR A 111 6.59 7.38 9.88
N ASN A 112 6.66 7.41 11.21
CA ASN A 112 7.18 8.52 11.99
C ASN A 112 8.17 8.01 13.06
N LYS A 113 8.71 8.90 13.87
CA LYS A 113 9.72 8.53 14.89
C LYS A 113 9.18 7.55 15.93
N ASP A 114 7.88 7.66 16.25
CA ASP A 114 7.27 6.89 17.33
C ASP A 114 6.85 5.48 16.90
N ASN A 115 6.50 5.29 15.62
CA ASN A 115 5.96 4.03 15.11
C ASN A 115 6.88 3.27 14.14
N LYS A 116 8.02 3.86 13.75
CA LYS A 116 8.91 3.27 12.75
C LYS A 116 9.38 1.86 13.13
N ALA A 117 9.84 1.68 14.36
CA ALA A 117 10.33 0.39 14.82
C ALA A 117 9.22 -0.68 14.81
N GLU A 118 8.02 -0.34 15.27
CA GLU A 118 6.85 -1.23 15.26
C GLU A 118 6.48 -1.65 13.83
N LEU A 119 6.43 -0.68 12.90
CA LEU A 119 6.04 -0.94 11.53
C LEU A 119 7.07 -1.77 10.77
N GLU A 120 8.35 -1.50 10.96
CA GLU A 120 9.43 -2.26 10.30
C GLU A 120 9.53 -3.72 10.79
N GLU A 121 8.98 -4.05 11.95
CA GLU A 121 8.89 -5.42 12.46
C GLU A 121 7.73 -6.22 11.87
N LYS A 122 6.76 -5.58 11.23
CA LYS A 122 5.63 -6.26 10.59
C LYS A 122 6.07 -7.03 9.35
N HIS A 123 5.53 -8.23 9.17
CA HIS A 123 5.95 -9.14 8.10
C HIS A 123 5.72 -8.61 6.67
N HIS A 124 4.67 -7.82 6.47
CA HIS A 124 4.25 -7.35 5.14
C HIS A 124 3.97 -5.85 5.19
N PHE A 125 4.98 -5.10 5.57
CA PHE A 125 4.92 -3.64 5.61
C PHE A 125 5.65 -3.04 4.40
N ILE A 126 5.00 -2.07 3.74
CA ILE A 126 5.58 -1.25 2.68
C ILE A 126 5.56 0.21 3.15
N ASP A 127 6.74 0.82 3.25
CA ASP A 127 6.85 2.24 3.58
C ASP A 127 6.42 3.08 2.38
N LEU A 128 5.39 3.91 2.57
CA LEU A 128 4.89 4.82 1.55
C LEU A 128 5.94 5.86 1.12
N SER A 129 6.91 6.14 1.99
CA SER A 129 8.06 7.02 1.73
C SER A 129 7.67 8.44 1.27
N SER A 130 6.53 8.94 1.76
CA SER A 130 5.89 10.17 1.28
C SER A 130 5.47 11.11 2.41
N LYS A 131 6.29 11.20 3.44
CA LYS A 131 6.03 12.04 4.63
C LYS A 131 6.48 13.49 4.48
N ARG A 132 7.25 13.81 3.44
CA ARG A 132 7.80 15.16 3.23
C ARG A 132 7.23 15.80 1.97
N LYS A 133 6.92 17.09 2.06
CA LYS A 133 6.60 17.91 0.90
C LYS A 133 7.87 18.14 0.07
N LEU A 134 7.75 18.12 -1.25
CA LEU A 134 8.88 17.99 -2.16
C LEU A 134 9.52 19.30 -2.57
N VAL A 135 8.73 20.35 -2.83
CA VAL A 135 9.18 21.56 -3.52
C VAL A 135 9.26 22.74 -2.56
N PRO A 136 10.46 23.32 -2.37
CA PRO A 136 10.60 24.55 -1.58
C PRO A 136 10.02 25.74 -2.34
N MET A 137 9.34 26.62 -1.63
CA MET A 137 8.79 27.87 -2.14
C MET A 137 9.60 29.09 -1.65
N PRO A 138 9.44 30.28 -2.29
CA PRO A 138 10.20 31.47 -1.92
C PRO A 138 10.02 31.96 -0.48
N ASP A 139 8.92 31.60 0.15
CA ASP A 139 8.60 31.89 1.56
C ASP A 139 9.19 30.86 2.56
N PHE A 140 10.07 29.98 2.07
CA PHE A 140 10.70 28.88 2.81
C PHE A 140 9.75 27.72 3.17
N ASP A 141 8.46 27.80 2.85
CA ASP A 141 7.54 26.68 2.95
C ASP A 141 7.84 25.63 1.88
N ARG A 142 7.37 24.42 2.10
CA ARG A 142 7.41 23.36 1.11
C ARG A 142 6.00 22.94 0.74
N VAL A 143 5.83 22.57 -0.53
CA VAL A 143 4.53 22.13 -1.08
C VAL A 143 4.68 20.77 -1.75
N LEU A 144 3.55 20.15 -2.10
CA LEU A 144 3.41 18.89 -2.82
C LEU A 144 3.91 17.68 -2.02
N ASN A 145 3.01 17.10 -1.24
CA ASN A 145 3.23 15.79 -0.65
C ASN A 145 2.93 14.70 -1.69
N PRO A 146 3.87 13.79 -1.98
CA PRO A 146 3.75 12.83 -3.07
C PRO A 146 2.92 11.57 -2.72
N TYR A 147 2.20 11.53 -1.61
CA TYR A 147 1.54 10.31 -1.13
C TYR A 147 0.60 9.67 -2.18
N GLY A 148 -0.13 10.49 -2.93
CA GLY A 148 -1.04 9.99 -3.98
C GLY A 148 -0.29 9.27 -5.11
N THR A 149 0.75 9.90 -5.64
CA THR A 149 1.60 9.29 -6.67
C THR A 149 2.34 8.06 -6.14
N ALA A 150 2.77 8.09 -4.88
CA ALA A 150 3.41 6.95 -4.24
C ALA A 150 2.45 5.75 -4.09
N PHE A 151 1.18 5.97 -3.70
CA PHE A 151 0.17 4.91 -3.68
C PHE A 151 -0.02 4.28 -5.06
N LEU A 152 -0.13 5.09 -6.11
CA LEU A 152 -0.27 4.58 -7.48
C LEU A 152 0.97 3.82 -7.95
N PHE A 153 2.16 4.30 -7.61
CA PHE A 153 3.40 3.64 -7.97
C PHE A 153 3.54 2.27 -7.30
N ILE A 154 3.21 2.16 -6.02
CA ILE A 154 3.15 0.88 -5.30
C ILE A 154 2.07 -0.03 -5.91
N TYR A 155 0.90 0.52 -6.23
CA TYR A 155 -0.17 -0.24 -6.90
C TYR A 155 0.29 -0.84 -8.22
N TYR A 156 1.02 -0.08 -9.04
CA TYR A 156 1.53 -0.57 -10.32
C TYR A 156 2.49 -1.74 -10.14
N HIS A 157 3.39 -1.67 -9.15
CA HIS A 157 4.28 -2.78 -8.81
C HIS A 157 3.49 -4.02 -8.35
N LEU A 158 2.55 -3.84 -7.44
CA LEU A 158 1.71 -4.95 -6.96
C LEU A 158 0.89 -5.57 -8.10
N TYR A 159 0.30 -4.73 -8.96
CA TYR A 159 -0.47 -5.21 -10.11
C TYR A 159 0.38 -6.07 -11.04
N ILE A 160 1.55 -5.59 -11.47
CA ILE A 160 2.44 -6.33 -12.36
C ILE A 160 2.84 -7.67 -11.73
N LEU A 161 3.29 -7.67 -10.48
CA LEU A 161 3.76 -8.87 -9.80
C LEU A 161 2.62 -9.89 -9.58
N ILE A 162 1.45 -9.45 -9.17
CA ILE A 162 0.30 -10.33 -8.97
C ILE A 162 -0.19 -10.88 -10.31
N GLU A 163 -0.23 -10.05 -11.35
CA GLU A 163 -0.63 -10.49 -12.70
C GLU A 163 0.34 -11.55 -13.23
N GLU A 164 1.66 -11.34 -13.08
CA GLU A 164 2.67 -12.35 -13.47
C GLU A 164 2.49 -13.68 -12.73
N MET A 165 2.14 -13.63 -11.44
CA MET A 165 1.96 -14.84 -10.62
C MET A 165 0.65 -15.57 -10.87
N THR A 166 -0.41 -14.87 -11.30
CA THR A 166 -1.77 -15.41 -11.35
C THR A 166 -2.30 -15.65 -12.77
N ASN A 167 -1.70 -15.04 -13.78
CA ASN A 167 -2.16 -15.16 -15.16
C ASN A 167 -1.42 -16.30 -15.87
N PRO A 168 -2.14 -17.37 -16.31
CA PRO A 168 -1.54 -18.53 -17.00
C PRO A 168 -0.80 -18.19 -18.30
N LYS A 169 -0.99 -16.99 -18.85
CA LYS A 169 -0.27 -16.55 -20.06
C LYS A 169 1.22 -16.31 -19.83
N TYR A 170 1.63 -16.19 -18.57
CA TYR A 170 3.02 -15.90 -18.19
C TYR A 170 3.74 -17.12 -17.59
N GLU A 171 3.11 -18.29 -17.59
CA GLU A 171 3.72 -19.57 -17.18
C GLU A 171 4.65 -20.16 -18.26
#